data_2162a79ca0de0c44d4233458f0b3b7eb
#
_entry.id   2162a79ca0de0c44d4233458f0b3b7eb
#
_cell.length_a   1.000
_cell.length_b   1.000
_cell.length_c   1.000
_cell.angle_alpha   90.00
_cell.angle_beta   90.00
_cell.angle_gamma   90.00
#
_symmetry.space_group_name_H-M   'P 1'
#
loop_
_entity.id
_entity.type
_entity.pdbx_description
1 polymer ?
#
loop_
_entity_poly.entity_id
_entity_poly.type
_entity_poly.pdbx_seq_one_letter_code
_entity_poly.pdbx_strand_id
1 'polypeptide(L)'
;MADTTTYDVVLLVEQALTAADAARVHSLHSGIEDPVRYHVLLPVDDAAARVEAAMGSLPSSELLGAPGVLAESVDLQAVEKDARERSEAALAATLKALTTDGADAVGTLVEDPIKALASVVKEVDGREVIILTQPHVVAEFFHVDWTAQARRKLGVPVLHLLEHETFDEQAGEGEGISGF
;
A
#
# COMPACT_ATOMS: atom_id res chain seq x y z
N MET A 1 14.66 -30.09 -17.65
CA MET A 1 14.24 -29.28 -16.48
C MET A 1 13.15 -28.38 -16.99
N ALA A 2 11.93 -28.54 -16.53
CA ALA A 2 10.87 -27.60 -16.85
C ALA A 2 11.25 -26.24 -16.22
N ASP A 3 11.36 -25.23 -17.05
CA ASP A 3 11.53 -23.85 -16.59
C ASP A 3 10.22 -23.51 -15.85
N THR A 4 10.24 -23.58 -14.54
CA THR A 4 9.05 -23.28 -13.74
C THR A 4 8.85 -21.79 -13.81
N THR A 5 8.00 -21.35 -14.72
CA THR A 5 7.64 -19.94 -14.87
C THR A 5 6.88 -19.55 -13.60
N THR A 6 7.35 -18.54 -12.89
CA THR A 6 6.66 -17.97 -11.72
C THR A 6 5.64 -16.94 -12.20
N TYR A 7 4.48 -16.92 -11.59
CA TYR A 7 3.50 -15.85 -11.79
C TYR A 7 3.78 -14.73 -10.80
N ASP A 8 4.48 -13.69 -11.26
CA ASP A 8 4.93 -12.60 -10.42
C ASP A 8 3.86 -11.51 -10.32
N VAL A 9 3.42 -11.24 -9.09
CA VAL A 9 2.41 -10.22 -8.73
C VAL A 9 3.08 -9.11 -7.94
N VAL A 10 2.92 -7.86 -8.36
CA VAL A 10 3.41 -6.72 -7.59
C VAL A 10 2.28 -6.17 -6.73
N LEU A 11 2.48 -6.19 -5.43
CA LEU A 11 1.49 -5.82 -4.43
C LEU A 11 1.91 -4.54 -3.71
N LEU A 12 1.21 -3.45 -3.93
CA LEU A 12 1.39 -2.21 -3.17
C LEU A 12 0.37 -2.17 -2.04
N VAL A 13 0.84 -2.09 -0.81
CA VAL A 13 0.00 -2.03 0.40
C VAL A 13 0.32 -0.77 1.18
N GLU A 14 -0.67 -0.14 1.75
CA GLU A 14 -0.50 1.07 2.55
C GLU A 14 -0.07 0.74 3.99
N GLN A 15 -0.55 -0.36 4.52
CA GLN A 15 -0.26 -0.83 5.87
C GLN A 15 -0.10 -2.36 5.93
N ALA A 16 0.11 -2.90 7.13
CA ALA A 16 0.19 -4.35 7.33
C ALA A 16 -1.11 -5.06 6.90
N LEU A 17 -1.01 -6.06 6.04
CA LEU A 17 -2.16 -6.89 5.66
C LEU A 17 -2.67 -7.70 6.83
N THR A 18 -4.00 -7.76 6.96
CA THR A 18 -4.64 -8.74 7.82
C THR A 18 -4.64 -10.13 7.16
N ALA A 19 -4.91 -11.17 7.96
CA ALA A 19 -5.07 -12.52 7.42
C ALA A 19 -6.25 -12.60 6.42
N ALA A 20 -7.30 -11.81 6.62
CA ALA A 20 -8.44 -11.74 5.70
C ALA A 20 -8.07 -11.11 4.36
N ASP A 21 -7.31 -10.00 4.38
CA ASP A 21 -6.83 -9.36 3.15
C ASP A 21 -5.86 -10.26 2.39
N ALA A 22 -4.95 -10.96 3.09
CA ALA A 22 -4.06 -11.93 2.47
C ALA A 22 -4.84 -13.09 1.81
N ALA A 23 -5.85 -13.65 2.50
CA ALA A 23 -6.70 -14.69 1.93
C ALA A 23 -7.48 -14.19 0.69
N ARG A 24 -7.93 -12.95 0.71
CA ARG A 24 -8.59 -12.31 -0.43
C ARG A 24 -7.63 -12.18 -1.62
N VAL A 25 -6.40 -11.72 -1.40
CA VAL A 25 -5.36 -11.66 -2.44
C VAL A 25 -5.08 -13.05 -3.01
N HIS A 26 -4.92 -14.08 -2.17
CA HIS A 26 -4.72 -15.46 -2.60
C HIS A 26 -5.89 -15.99 -3.44
N SER A 27 -7.13 -15.64 -3.08
CA SER A 27 -8.32 -16.10 -3.81
C SER A 27 -8.35 -15.66 -5.26
N LEU A 28 -7.74 -14.52 -5.60
CA LEU A 28 -7.63 -14.02 -6.97
C LEU A 28 -6.78 -14.93 -7.85
N HIS A 29 -5.83 -15.66 -7.26
CA HIS A 29 -4.86 -16.49 -7.97
C HIS A 29 -5.16 -17.99 -7.82
N SER A 30 -6.28 -18.37 -7.21
CA SER A 30 -6.63 -19.77 -6.95
C SER A 30 -6.76 -20.64 -8.21
N GLY A 31 -6.95 -20.03 -9.37
CA GLY A 31 -7.01 -20.71 -10.67
C GLY A 31 -5.72 -20.72 -11.47
N ILE A 32 -4.62 -20.17 -10.93
CA ILE A 32 -3.32 -20.10 -11.61
C ILE A 32 -2.54 -21.36 -11.27
N GLU A 33 -2.08 -22.10 -12.30
CA GLU A 33 -1.32 -23.35 -12.14
C GLU A 33 0.15 -23.08 -11.80
N ASP A 34 0.72 -21.95 -12.24
CA ASP A 34 2.08 -21.56 -11.96
C ASP A 34 2.24 -21.13 -10.50
N PRO A 35 3.42 -21.35 -9.89
CA PRO A 35 3.70 -20.82 -8.56
C PRO A 35 3.58 -19.30 -8.52
N VAL A 36 2.76 -18.77 -7.62
CA VAL A 36 2.58 -17.32 -7.47
C VAL A 36 3.62 -16.77 -6.50
N ARG A 37 4.26 -15.67 -6.91
CA ARG A 37 5.18 -14.90 -6.07
C ARG A 37 4.70 -13.47 -5.92
N TYR A 38 4.61 -13.01 -4.68
CA TYR A 38 4.22 -11.63 -4.36
C TYR A 38 5.44 -10.76 -4.10
N HIS A 39 5.54 -9.65 -4.82
CA HIS A 39 6.53 -8.58 -4.60
C HIS A 39 5.84 -7.43 -3.88
N VAL A 40 6.00 -7.38 -2.56
CA VAL A 40 5.31 -6.42 -1.69
C VAL A 40 6.09 -5.12 -1.62
N LEU A 41 5.42 -4.02 -1.93
CA LEU A 41 5.89 -2.66 -1.74
C LEU A 41 5.06 -2.02 -0.61
N LEU A 42 5.74 -1.52 0.41
CA LEU A 42 5.11 -0.81 1.52
C LEU A 42 5.80 0.54 1.69
N PRO A 43 5.04 1.65 1.61
CA PRO A 43 5.60 2.98 1.82
C PRO A 43 6.16 3.14 3.24
N VAL A 44 7.30 3.82 3.35
CA VAL A 44 7.78 4.26 4.66
C VAL A 44 6.83 5.32 5.16
N ASP A 45 6.42 5.20 6.42
CA ASP A 45 5.59 6.21 7.09
C ASP A 45 6.27 7.59 7.00
N ASP A 46 5.58 8.58 6.46
CA ASP A 46 6.10 9.95 6.40
C ASP A 46 6.01 10.60 7.79
N ALA A 47 7.09 10.49 8.54
CA ALA A 47 7.19 11.04 9.89
C ALA A 47 7.06 12.58 9.88
N ALA A 48 7.56 13.26 8.86
CA ALA A 48 7.47 14.71 8.74
C ALA A 48 6.03 15.18 8.53
N ALA A 49 5.29 14.53 7.62
CA ALA A 49 3.87 14.84 7.40
C ALA A 49 3.02 14.60 8.64
N ARG A 50 3.33 13.58 9.44
CA ARG A 50 2.64 13.32 10.72
C ARG A 50 2.90 14.40 11.76
N VAL A 51 4.13 14.89 11.85
CA VAL A 51 4.48 16.01 12.76
C VAL A 51 3.75 17.28 12.31
N GLU A 52 3.74 17.58 11.01
CA GLU A 52 3.00 18.73 10.46
C GLU A 52 1.48 18.62 10.72
N ALA A 53 0.89 17.44 10.50
CA ALA A 53 -0.53 17.20 10.77
C ALA A 53 -0.86 17.34 12.26
N ALA A 54 0.00 16.85 13.16
CA ALA A 54 -0.16 17.00 14.60
C ALA A 54 -0.04 18.47 15.04
N MET A 55 0.89 19.22 14.44
CA MET A 55 1.04 20.65 14.72
C MET A 55 -0.12 21.48 14.14
N GLY A 56 -0.63 21.13 12.96
CA GLY A 56 -1.79 21.80 12.34
C GLY A 56 -3.11 21.55 13.05
N SER A 57 -3.21 20.49 13.86
CA SER A 57 -4.40 20.19 14.66
C SER A 57 -4.47 20.89 16.03
N LEU A 58 -3.39 21.59 16.43
CA LEU A 58 -3.36 22.36 17.67
C LEU A 58 -4.20 23.64 17.56
N PRO A 59 -5.01 23.97 18.57
CA PRO A 59 -5.77 25.22 18.59
C PRO A 59 -4.84 26.43 18.47
N SER A 60 -5.17 27.37 17.61
CA SER A 60 -4.35 28.56 17.33
C SER A 60 -4.02 29.39 18.58
N SER A 61 -4.77 29.24 19.66
CA SER A 61 -4.55 29.91 20.94
C SER A 61 -3.35 29.36 21.72
N GLU A 62 -2.93 28.12 21.48
CA GLU A 62 -1.77 27.52 22.13
C GLU A 62 -0.46 27.83 21.38
N LEU A 63 -0.55 28.08 20.07
CA LEU A 63 0.59 28.46 19.23
C LEU A 63 1.12 29.89 19.51
N LEU A 64 0.28 30.77 20.03
CA LEU A 64 0.66 32.16 20.30
C LEU A 64 1.47 32.37 21.59
N GLY A 65 1.56 31.36 22.45
CA GLY A 65 2.21 31.44 23.76
C GLY A 65 3.69 31.04 23.80
N ALA A 66 4.19 30.26 22.83
CA ALA A 66 5.58 29.79 22.85
C ALA A 66 6.08 29.36 21.46
N PRO A 67 6.42 30.30 20.57
CA PRO A 67 6.84 29.94 19.19
C PRO A 67 8.20 29.23 19.10
N GLY A 68 8.94 29.08 20.18
CA GLY A 68 10.27 28.45 20.16
C GLY A 68 10.39 27.10 20.88
N VAL A 69 9.42 26.74 21.71
CA VAL A 69 9.59 25.56 22.62
C VAL A 69 9.15 24.24 21.96
N LEU A 70 8.19 24.26 21.01
CA LEU A 70 7.70 23.05 20.34
C LEU A 70 8.65 22.56 19.24
N ALA A 71 9.36 23.46 18.56
CA ALA A 71 10.29 23.07 17.49
C ALA A 71 11.61 22.49 18.04
N GLU A 72 12.02 22.89 19.25
CA GLU A 72 13.25 22.40 19.91
C GLU A 72 13.05 21.06 20.65
N SER A 73 11.81 20.64 20.89
CA SER A 73 11.49 19.43 21.68
C SER A 73 11.20 18.18 20.85
N VAL A 74 11.00 18.31 19.52
CA VAL A 74 10.75 17.16 18.64
C VAL A 74 12.07 16.68 18.07
N ASP A 75 12.55 15.55 18.54
CA ASP A 75 13.68 14.85 17.93
C ASP A 75 13.21 14.18 16.63
N LEU A 76 13.38 14.89 15.51
CA LEU A 76 12.98 14.41 14.18
C LEU A 76 13.67 13.09 13.83
N GLN A 77 14.91 12.87 14.26
CA GLN A 77 15.62 11.62 13.99
C GLN A 77 14.99 10.45 14.75
N ALA A 78 14.54 10.67 15.99
CA ALA A 78 13.80 9.65 16.74
C ALA A 78 12.46 9.35 16.08
N VAL A 79 11.74 10.36 15.61
CA VAL A 79 10.45 10.19 14.92
C VAL A 79 10.61 9.44 13.60
N GLU A 80 11.61 9.77 12.80
CA GLU A 80 11.93 9.06 11.55
C GLU A 80 12.31 7.60 11.80
N LYS A 81 13.12 7.35 12.84
CA LYS A 81 13.52 6.01 13.23
C LYS A 81 12.30 5.17 13.65
N ASP A 82 11.44 5.72 14.50
CA ASP A 82 10.22 5.04 14.95
C ASP A 82 9.26 4.76 13.79
N ALA A 83 9.16 5.69 12.83
CA ALA A 83 8.35 5.52 11.63
C ALA A 83 8.88 4.35 10.78
N ARG A 84 10.19 4.29 10.58
CA ARG A 84 10.83 3.21 9.84
C ARG A 84 10.67 1.86 10.51
N GLU A 85 10.87 1.78 11.83
CA GLU A 85 10.69 0.55 12.62
C GLU A 85 9.23 0.04 12.52
N ARG A 86 8.25 0.93 12.54
CA ARG A 86 6.83 0.57 12.32
C ARG A 86 6.60 0.01 10.93
N SER A 87 7.15 0.66 9.90
CA SER A 87 7.03 0.21 8.51
C SER A 87 7.70 -1.15 8.30
N GLU A 88 8.86 -1.39 8.92
CA GLU A 88 9.55 -2.69 8.89
C GLU A 88 8.71 -3.78 9.55
N ALA A 89 8.10 -3.49 10.70
CA ALA A 89 7.21 -4.42 11.39
C ALA A 89 5.94 -4.71 10.56
N ALA A 90 5.36 -3.70 9.93
CA ALA A 90 4.20 -3.84 9.04
C ALA A 90 4.53 -4.70 7.81
N LEU A 91 5.70 -4.49 7.20
CA LEU A 91 6.16 -5.31 6.08
C LEU A 91 6.37 -6.76 6.50
N ALA A 92 7.02 -7.01 7.64
CA ALA A 92 7.22 -8.35 8.16
C ALA A 92 5.89 -9.07 8.45
N ALA A 93 4.90 -8.37 9.02
CA ALA A 93 3.56 -8.90 9.25
C ALA A 93 2.85 -9.26 7.95
N THR A 94 2.94 -8.40 6.93
CA THR A 94 2.38 -8.62 5.60
C THR A 94 2.98 -9.85 4.93
N LEU A 95 4.31 -9.98 4.92
CA LEU A 95 4.99 -11.13 4.35
C LEU A 95 4.59 -12.43 5.07
N LYS A 96 4.49 -12.38 6.40
CA LYS A 96 4.02 -13.52 7.18
C LYS A 96 2.58 -13.91 6.81
N ALA A 97 1.68 -12.95 6.66
CA ALA A 97 0.28 -13.22 6.28
C ALA A 97 0.20 -13.88 4.89
N LEU A 98 0.96 -13.38 3.91
CA LEU A 98 0.97 -13.94 2.56
C LEU A 98 1.62 -15.32 2.47
N THR A 99 2.63 -15.62 3.28
CA THR A 99 3.34 -16.91 3.23
C THR A 99 2.68 -18.01 4.04
N THR A 100 1.63 -17.71 4.82
CA THR A 100 0.95 -18.69 5.69
C THR A 100 0.38 -19.86 4.89
N ASP A 101 -0.11 -19.61 3.66
CA ASP A 101 -0.70 -20.64 2.79
C ASP A 101 0.33 -21.21 1.77
N GLY A 102 1.62 -20.99 2.01
CA GLY A 102 2.70 -21.56 1.20
C GLY A 102 3.05 -20.78 -0.07
N ALA A 103 2.48 -19.58 -0.26
CA ALA A 103 2.91 -18.69 -1.33
C ALA A 103 4.31 -18.12 -1.04
N ASP A 104 5.04 -17.75 -2.10
CA ASP A 104 6.32 -17.06 -1.98
C ASP A 104 6.07 -15.54 -1.96
N ALA A 105 6.70 -14.83 -1.03
CA ALA A 105 6.57 -13.39 -0.91
C ALA A 105 7.89 -12.75 -0.50
N VAL A 106 8.24 -11.68 -1.20
CA VAL A 106 9.37 -10.81 -0.88
C VAL A 106 8.89 -9.37 -0.75
N GLY A 107 9.53 -8.55 0.06
CA GLY A 107 9.03 -7.21 0.32
C GLY A 107 10.12 -6.17 0.46
N THR A 108 9.76 -4.93 0.13
CA THR A 108 10.65 -3.76 0.19
C THR A 108 9.88 -2.54 0.70
N LEU A 109 10.52 -1.80 1.59
CA LEU A 109 10.07 -0.45 1.96
C LEU A 109 10.42 0.54 0.86
N VAL A 110 9.48 1.44 0.53
CA VAL A 110 9.64 2.40 -0.57
C VAL A 110 9.31 3.81 -0.11
N GLU A 111 10.07 4.81 -0.59
CA GLU A 111 9.80 6.23 -0.34
C GLU A 111 8.88 6.83 -1.41
N ASP A 112 9.03 6.39 -2.67
CA ASP A 112 8.18 6.77 -3.80
C ASP A 112 7.46 5.52 -4.35
N PRO A 113 6.22 5.26 -3.87
CA PRO A 113 5.49 4.04 -4.22
C PRO A 113 5.25 3.89 -5.72
N ILE A 114 4.96 4.99 -6.40
CA ILE A 114 4.61 4.98 -7.83
C ILE A 114 5.82 4.65 -8.70
N LYS A 115 6.94 5.25 -8.39
CA LYS A 115 8.19 5.00 -9.09
C LYS A 115 8.70 3.60 -8.82
N ALA A 116 8.63 3.14 -7.57
CA ALA A 116 9.00 1.81 -7.17
C ALA A 116 8.13 0.76 -7.88
N LEU A 117 6.82 0.97 -7.92
CA LEU A 117 5.87 0.10 -8.61
C LEU A 117 6.26 -0.10 -10.09
N ALA A 118 6.52 1.00 -10.82
CA ALA A 118 6.91 0.94 -12.21
C ALA A 118 8.27 0.25 -12.43
N SER A 119 9.20 0.39 -11.49
CA SER A 119 10.52 -0.26 -11.55
C SER A 119 10.41 -1.75 -11.30
N VAL A 120 9.71 -2.16 -10.24
CA VAL A 120 9.59 -3.56 -9.85
C VAL A 120 8.80 -4.36 -10.90
N VAL A 121 7.70 -3.83 -11.45
CA VAL A 121 6.95 -4.50 -12.53
C VAL A 121 7.87 -4.88 -13.69
N LYS A 122 8.78 -3.98 -14.08
CA LYS A 122 9.74 -4.26 -15.16
C LYS A 122 10.84 -5.23 -14.77
N GLU A 123 11.33 -5.12 -13.53
CA GLU A 123 12.45 -5.93 -13.04
C GLU A 123 12.08 -7.40 -12.92
N VAL A 124 10.86 -7.68 -12.45
CA VAL A 124 10.39 -9.05 -12.20
C VAL A 124 9.51 -9.59 -13.33
N ASP A 125 9.32 -8.85 -14.41
CA ASP A 125 8.34 -9.16 -15.48
C ASP A 125 6.95 -9.42 -14.90
N GLY A 126 6.53 -8.53 -13.97
CA GLY A 126 5.28 -8.66 -13.23
C GLY A 126 4.06 -8.80 -14.13
N ARG A 127 3.21 -9.77 -13.84
CA ARG A 127 2.03 -10.10 -14.65
C ARG A 127 0.85 -9.19 -14.35
N GLU A 128 0.76 -8.71 -13.12
CA GLU A 128 -0.27 -7.79 -12.67
C GLU A 128 0.18 -6.99 -11.45
N VAL A 129 -0.58 -5.96 -11.16
CA VAL A 129 -0.42 -5.10 -9.98
C VAL A 129 -1.71 -5.13 -9.18
N ILE A 130 -1.57 -5.34 -7.88
CA ILE A 130 -2.66 -5.18 -6.91
C ILE A 130 -2.30 -4.05 -5.96
N ILE A 131 -3.23 -3.14 -5.73
CA ILE A 131 -3.05 -2.03 -4.81
C ILE A 131 -4.13 -2.15 -3.74
N LEU A 132 -3.71 -2.25 -2.47
CA LEU A 132 -4.59 -2.23 -1.32
C LEU A 132 -4.42 -0.92 -0.56
N THR A 133 -5.51 -0.22 -0.36
CA THR A 133 -5.54 1.05 0.40
C THR A 133 -6.72 1.08 1.36
N GLN A 134 -6.63 1.93 2.36
CA GLN A 134 -7.76 2.22 3.24
C GLN A 134 -8.82 3.05 2.50
N PRO A 135 -10.11 2.91 2.85
CA PRO A 135 -11.20 3.62 2.17
C PRO A 135 -11.03 5.15 2.14
N HIS A 136 -10.44 5.76 3.17
CA HIS A 136 -10.26 7.21 3.26
C HIS A 136 -9.13 7.76 2.37
N VAL A 137 -8.19 6.92 1.97
CA VAL A 137 -7.03 7.33 1.14
C VAL A 137 -7.39 7.39 -0.34
N VAL A 138 -8.44 6.68 -0.75
CA VAL A 138 -8.91 6.64 -2.14
C VAL A 138 -9.18 8.03 -2.71
N ALA A 139 -9.69 8.96 -1.89
CA ALA A 139 -10.03 10.31 -2.35
C ALA A 139 -8.79 11.19 -2.65
N GLU A 140 -7.68 10.98 -1.96
CA GLU A 140 -6.47 11.80 -2.13
C GLU A 140 -5.48 11.21 -3.14
N PHE A 141 -5.32 9.88 -3.17
CA PHE A 141 -4.36 9.20 -4.03
C PHE A 141 -4.90 8.83 -5.41
N PHE A 142 -6.20 8.59 -5.52
CA PHE A 142 -6.82 8.11 -6.74
C PHE A 142 -7.79 9.11 -7.37
N HIS A 143 -7.29 10.24 -7.84
CA HIS A 143 -7.99 10.90 -8.92
C HIS A 143 -8.12 9.89 -10.08
N VAL A 144 -9.32 9.76 -10.62
CA VAL A 144 -9.72 8.81 -11.70
C VAL A 144 -8.70 8.73 -12.84
N ASP A 145 -7.94 9.78 -13.05
CA ASP A 145 -6.89 9.89 -14.07
C ASP A 145 -5.62 9.07 -13.75
N TRP A 146 -5.33 8.81 -12.47
CA TRP A 146 -4.10 8.13 -12.09
C TRP A 146 -4.13 6.63 -12.39
N THR A 147 -5.25 5.95 -12.10
CA THR A 147 -5.42 4.51 -12.40
C THR A 147 -5.32 4.24 -13.89
N ALA A 148 -5.90 5.13 -14.71
CA ALA A 148 -5.81 5.06 -16.18
C ALA A 148 -4.39 5.37 -16.69
N GLN A 149 -3.66 6.27 -16.04
CA GLN A 149 -2.26 6.54 -16.38
C GLN A 149 -1.33 5.41 -15.91
N ALA A 150 -1.56 4.83 -14.74
CA ALA A 150 -0.81 3.70 -14.24
C ALA A 150 -0.96 2.49 -15.17
N ARG A 151 -2.19 2.12 -15.55
CA ARG A 151 -2.44 1.03 -16.50
C ARG A 151 -1.68 1.23 -17.82
N ARG A 152 -1.67 2.46 -18.36
CA ARG A 152 -0.96 2.77 -19.60
C ARG A 152 0.57 2.75 -19.47
N LYS A 153 1.09 3.17 -18.31
CA LYS A 153 2.54 3.22 -18.04
C LYS A 153 3.12 1.88 -17.64
N LEU A 154 2.36 1.08 -16.88
CA LEU A 154 2.81 -0.20 -16.38
C LEU A 154 2.69 -1.32 -17.43
N GLY A 155 1.73 -1.21 -18.36
CA GLY A 155 1.49 -2.20 -19.41
C GLY A 155 0.92 -3.53 -18.92
N VAL A 156 0.52 -3.60 -17.65
CA VAL A 156 -0.06 -4.78 -16.98
C VAL A 156 -1.42 -4.41 -16.35
N PRO A 157 -2.30 -5.40 -16.11
CA PRO A 157 -3.53 -5.17 -15.35
C PRO A 157 -3.24 -4.58 -13.96
N VAL A 158 -4.06 -3.63 -13.55
CA VAL A 158 -4.01 -3.03 -12.21
C VAL A 158 -5.37 -3.22 -11.53
N LEU A 159 -5.37 -3.91 -10.42
CA LEU A 159 -6.53 -4.10 -9.55
C LEU A 159 -6.38 -3.23 -8.30
N HIS A 160 -7.41 -2.48 -7.96
CA HIS A 160 -7.47 -1.72 -6.72
C HIS A 160 -8.48 -2.36 -5.77
N LEU A 161 -8.04 -2.66 -4.56
CA LEU A 161 -8.83 -3.24 -3.49
C LEU A 161 -8.85 -2.29 -2.30
N LEU A 162 -9.98 -2.22 -1.62
CA LEU A 162 -10.10 -1.56 -0.33
C LEU A 162 -9.80 -2.56 0.78
N GLU A 163 -8.97 -2.18 1.73
CA GLU A 163 -8.67 -2.99 2.90
C GLU A 163 -9.93 -3.19 3.75
N HIS A 164 -10.05 -4.37 4.35
CA HIS A 164 -11.16 -4.78 5.21
C HIS A 164 -12.54 -4.85 4.55
N GLU A 165 -12.65 -4.67 3.25
CA GLU A 165 -13.90 -4.82 2.50
C GLU A 165 -13.89 -6.12 1.69
N THR A 166 -15.06 -6.76 1.58
CA THR A 166 -15.25 -7.89 0.67
C THR A 166 -15.46 -7.40 -0.76
N PHE A 167 -15.31 -8.30 -1.76
CA PHE A 167 -15.61 -7.95 -3.15
C PHE A 167 -17.05 -7.49 -3.35
N ASP A 168 -18.00 -8.07 -2.60
CA ASP A 168 -19.41 -7.73 -2.69
C ASP A 168 -19.71 -6.34 -2.12
N GLU A 169 -19.04 -5.97 -1.01
CA GLU A 169 -19.15 -4.64 -0.42
C GLU A 169 -18.58 -3.56 -1.35
N GLN A 170 -17.41 -3.80 -1.91
CA GLN A 170 -16.77 -2.87 -2.85
C GLN A 170 -17.55 -2.75 -4.17
N ALA A 171 -18.21 -3.80 -4.65
CA ALA A 171 -19.05 -3.76 -5.84
C ALA A 171 -20.39 -3.04 -5.59
N GLY A 172 -20.95 -3.12 -4.37
CA GLY A 172 -22.22 -2.50 -4.00
C GLY A 172 -22.18 -0.98 -3.92
N GLU A 173 -21.02 -0.38 -3.61
CA GLU A 173 -20.87 1.08 -3.58
C GLU A 173 -20.84 1.73 -4.97
N GLY A 174 -20.63 0.96 -6.02
CA GLY A 174 -20.63 1.43 -7.42
C GLY A 174 -22.01 1.62 -8.07
N GLU A 175 -23.09 1.11 -7.47
CA GLU A 175 -24.43 1.17 -8.07
C GLU A 175 -25.29 2.40 -7.68
N GLY A 176 -24.72 3.38 -6.99
CA GLY A 176 -25.42 4.56 -6.47
C GLY A 176 -25.61 5.73 -7.43
N ILE A 177 -25.29 5.66 -8.72
CA ILE A 177 -25.53 6.75 -9.68
C ILE A 177 -26.26 6.24 -10.91
N SER A 178 -27.51 5.85 -10.77
CA SER A 178 -28.48 5.88 -11.85
C SER A 178 -29.78 6.51 -11.36
N GLY A 179 -29.90 7.79 -11.56
CA GLY A 179 -31.06 8.58 -11.17
C GLY A 179 -31.16 9.88 -11.96
N PHE A 180 -31.83 9.80 -13.12
CA PHE A 180 -32.47 10.87 -13.90
C PHE A 180 -31.57 11.93 -14.55
#